data_cda644c8643a935cb0a33587e8612c55
#
_entry.id   cda644c8643a935cb0a33587e8612c55
#
_cell.length_a   1.000
_cell.length_b   1.000
_cell.length_c   1.000
_cell.angle_alpha   90.00
_cell.angle_beta   90.00
_cell.angle_gamma   90.00
#
_symmetry.space_group_name_H-M   'P 1'
#
loop_
_entity.id
_entity.type
_entity.pdbx_description
1 polymer ?
#
loop_
_entity_poly.entity_id
_entity_poly.type
_entity_poly.pdbx_seq_one_letter_code
_entity_poly.pdbx_strand_id
1 'polypeptide(L)'
;MKIRTLVVTALAFTLSACSALALGSLDVIRGDGQVRLESRDAPSFTGIENDGSGLVRFSQGATRQVTVEADANILPYVETEVRGGVLVLRTRPGISISPTRLVFRITAPELSSAVIAGSGGFRLDTPITTGAFEVRIEGSGGFDGTVTAGTVAAAIDGSGGVSLGGSARSVRFEIDGSGGIDAEDLPCVDARVVIRGSGSVTLQATGTLDVDIDGSGDVRYRGSPRLTVRDTGSGRVTGF
;
A
#
# COMPACT_ATOMS: atom_id res chain seq x y z
N MET A 1 87.24 1.11 -19.38
CA MET A 1 86.10 1.90 -19.93
C MET A 1 84.90 0.93 -20.07
N LYS A 2 84.00 0.91 -19.08
CA LYS A 2 82.88 -0.07 -18.99
C LYS A 2 81.58 0.65 -19.36
N ILE A 3 80.97 0.26 -20.46
CA ILE A 3 79.71 0.76 -20.94
C ILE A 3 78.60 -0.02 -20.21
N ARG A 4 77.72 0.68 -19.47
CA ARG A 4 76.56 0.10 -18.82
C ARG A 4 75.37 0.22 -19.76
N THR A 5 74.83 -0.91 -20.18
CA THR A 5 73.62 -1.03 -20.94
C THR A 5 72.40 -0.79 -20.03
N LEU A 6 71.58 0.19 -20.34
CA LEU A 6 70.32 0.50 -19.65
C LEU A 6 69.20 -0.32 -20.27
N VAL A 7 68.62 -1.26 -19.53
CA VAL A 7 67.42 -1.98 -19.97
C VAL A 7 66.20 -1.18 -19.56
N VAL A 8 65.46 -0.67 -20.56
CA VAL A 8 64.14 -0.02 -20.38
C VAL A 8 63.06 -1.08 -20.45
N THR A 9 62.44 -1.38 -19.32
CA THR A 9 61.30 -2.30 -19.23
C THR A 9 60.01 -1.50 -19.54
N ALA A 10 59.42 -1.76 -20.68
CA ALA A 10 58.12 -1.18 -21.05
C ALA A 10 57.00 -1.93 -20.30
N LEU A 11 56.31 -1.23 -19.40
CA LEU A 11 55.13 -1.73 -18.70
C LEU A 11 53.90 -1.56 -19.59
N ALA A 12 53.42 -2.65 -20.16
CA ALA A 12 52.17 -2.63 -20.95
C ALA A 12 50.96 -2.55 -20.01
N PHE A 13 50.28 -1.43 -20.05
CA PHE A 13 48.98 -1.25 -19.40
C PHE A 13 47.92 -1.93 -20.26
N THR A 14 47.41 -3.07 -19.80
CA THR A 14 46.22 -3.71 -20.39
C THR A 14 44.98 -2.96 -19.91
N LEU A 15 44.35 -2.16 -20.80
CA LEU A 15 43.00 -1.63 -20.58
C LEU A 15 42.02 -2.81 -20.52
N SER A 16 41.57 -3.11 -19.30
CA SER A 16 40.45 -4.01 -19.08
C SER A 16 39.18 -3.36 -19.64
N ALA A 17 38.64 -3.89 -20.73
CA ALA A 17 37.37 -3.46 -21.30
C ALA A 17 36.27 -3.75 -20.28
N CYS A 18 35.76 -2.69 -19.66
CA CYS A 18 34.56 -2.73 -18.87
C CYS A 18 33.40 -3.05 -19.82
N SER A 19 32.97 -4.31 -19.85
CA SER A 19 31.75 -4.72 -20.57
C SER A 19 30.58 -3.96 -19.96
N ALA A 20 30.10 -2.93 -20.64
CA ALA A 20 28.85 -2.29 -20.33
C ALA A 20 27.76 -3.36 -20.46
N LEU A 21 27.25 -3.86 -19.34
CA LEU A 21 25.99 -4.55 -19.33
C LEU A 21 24.96 -3.56 -19.90
N ALA A 22 24.45 -3.85 -21.09
CA ALA A 22 23.31 -3.19 -21.66
C ALA A 22 22.14 -3.47 -20.70
N LEU A 23 21.85 -2.53 -19.81
CA LEU A 23 20.57 -2.46 -19.14
C LEU A 23 19.54 -2.26 -20.24
N GLY A 24 18.87 -3.36 -20.63
CA GLY A 24 17.77 -3.28 -21.57
C GLY A 24 16.83 -2.19 -21.09
N SER A 25 16.60 -1.17 -21.90
CA SER A 25 15.57 -0.18 -21.63
C SER A 25 14.27 -0.96 -21.54
N LEU A 26 13.65 -0.99 -20.33
CA LEU A 26 12.30 -1.49 -20.19
C LEU A 26 11.43 -0.56 -21.04
N ASP A 27 10.97 -1.05 -22.20
CA ASP A 27 10.05 -0.29 -23.02
C ASP A 27 8.77 -0.04 -22.21
N VAL A 28 8.57 1.21 -21.80
CA VAL A 28 7.38 1.63 -21.07
C VAL A 28 6.28 1.94 -22.08
N ILE A 29 5.19 1.17 -22.02
CA ILE A 29 4.01 1.40 -22.83
C ILE A 29 3.25 2.60 -22.29
N ARG A 30 3.25 3.70 -23.04
CA ARG A 30 2.53 4.91 -22.66
C ARG A 30 1.08 4.84 -23.13
N GLY A 31 0.16 5.32 -22.29
CA GLY A 31 -1.25 5.45 -22.64
C GLY A 31 -1.45 6.39 -23.84
N ASP A 32 -2.38 6.03 -24.72
CA ASP A 32 -2.74 6.79 -25.92
C ASP A 32 -3.77 7.90 -25.67
N GLY A 33 -4.23 8.07 -24.43
CA GLY A 33 -5.25 9.04 -24.03
C GLY A 33 -6.67 8.65 -24.42
N GLN A 34 -6.87 7.53 -25.12
CA GLN A 34 -8.20 7.05 -25.47
C GLN A 34 -8.77 6.14 -24.38
N VAL A 35 -9.28 6.73 -23.33
CA VAL A 35 -9.79 5.99 -22.18
C VAL A 35 -11.04 5.18 -22.57
N ARG A 36 -11.06 3.90 -22.19
CA ARG A 36 -12.17 2.96 -22.37
C ARG A 36 -12.49 2.24 -21.07
N LEU A 37 -13.72 1.77 -21.00
CA LEU A 37 -14.23 0.93 -19.93
C LEU A 37 -14.35 -0.50 -20.45
N GLU A 38 -13.77 -1.46 -19.71
CA GLU A 38 -13.87 -2.88 -20.01
C GLU A 38 -14.35 -3.63 -18.79
N SER A 39 -15.48 -4.35 -18.93
CA SER A 39 -15.99 -5.23 -17.89
C SER A 39 -15.15 -6.50 -17.82
N ARG A 40 -14.89 -6.98 -16.61
CA ARG A 40 -14.14 -8.19 -16.33
C ARG A 40 -15.00 -9.17 -15.55
N ASP A 41 -15.07 -10.40 -15.99
CA ASP A 41 -15.69 -11.47 -15.23
C ASP A 41 -14.81 -11.86 -14.05
N ALA A 42 -15.40 -11.96 -12.87
CA ALA A 42 -14.69 -12.36 -11.66
C ALA A 42 -15.55 -13.33 -10.84
N PRO A 43 -15.01 -14.47 -10.42
CA PRO A 43 -15.64 -15.34 -9.42
C PRO A 43 -15.87 -14.58 -8.11
N SER A 44 -16.42 -15.28 -7.09
CA SER A 44 -16.62 -14.65 -5.77
C SER A 44 -15.29 -14.37 -5.09
N PHE A 45 -15.20 -13.17 -4.51
CA PHE A 45 -14.10 -12.71 -3.70
C PHE A 45 -14.62 -11.89 -2.52
N THR A 46 -13.85 -11.81 -1.46
CA THR A 46 -14.04 -10.92 -0.30
C THR A 46 -12.81 -10.08 0.00
N GLY A 47 -11.71 -10.34 -0.67
CA GLY A 47 -10.49 -9.54 -0.63
C GLY A 47 -10.18 -8.91 -1.98
N ILE A 48 -9.47 -7.78 -1.97
CA ILE A 48 -8.94 -7.13 -3.17
C ILE A 48 -7.48 -6.78 -2.92
N GLU A 49 -6.62 -7.11 -3.89
CA GLU A 49 -5.21 -6.76 -3.93
C GLU A 49 -4.92 -5.89 -5.15
N ASN A 50 -4.40 -4.70 -4.92
CA ASN A 50 -3.95 -3.78 -5.95
C ASN A 50 -2.41 -3.83 -6.02
N ASP A 51 -1.89 -4.68 -6.92
CA ASP A 51 -0.46 -4.82 -7.19
C ASP A 51 -0.06 -3.89 -8.35
N GLY A 52 0.13 -2.60 -8.02
CA GLY A 52 0.50 -1.60 -9.00
C GLY A 52 0.18 -0.15 -8.61
N SER A 53 0.00 0.71 -9.61
CA SER A 53 -0.22 2.15 -9.46
C SER A 53 -1.66 2.61 -9.71
N GLY A 54 -2.59 1.69 -10.06
CA GLY A 54 -3.98 2.02 -10.34
C GLY A 54 -4.77 2.46 -9.10
N LEU A 55 -5.87 3.16 -9.31
CA LEU A 55 -6.83 3.50 -8.25
C LEU A 55 -7.96 2.48 -8.20
N VAL A 56 -8.13 1.80 -7.10
CA VAL A 56 -9.32 0.98 -6.83
C VAL A 56 -10.41 1.84 -6.22
N ARG A 57 -11.60 1.77 -6.76
CA ARG A 57 -12.83 2.37 -6.24
C ARG A 57 -13.83 1.25 -5.95
N PHE A 58 -14.17 1.08 -4.69
CA PHE A 58 -15.06 0.01 -4.24
C PHE A 58 -16.38 0.58 -3.72
N SER A 59 -17.47 -0.07 -4.10
CA SER A 59 -18.80 0.17 -3.55
C SER A 59 -19.40 -1.13 -3.04
N GLN A 60 -19.92 -1.16 -1.82
CA GLN A 60 -20.68 -2.31 -1.34
C GLN A 60 -22.05 -2.33 -2.01
N GLY A 61 -22.44 -3.47 -2.62
CA GLY A 61 -23.71 -3.62 -3.32
C GLY A 61 -24.05 -5.08 -3.61
N ALA A 62 -25.31 -5.38 -3.84
CA ALA A 62 -25.82 -6.74 -4.00
C ALA A 62 -25.24 -7.50 -5.21
N THR A 63 -24.87 -6.78 -6.28
CA THR A 63 -24.31 -7.37 -7.49
C THR A 63 -22.79 -7.29 -7.47
N ARG A 64 -22.13 -8.29 -8.12
CA ARG A 64 -20.68 -8.23 -8.33
C ARG A 64 -20.41 -7.69 -9.73
N GLN A 65 -19.59 -6.65 -9.79
CA GLN A 65 -19.16 -6.05 -11.05
C GLN A 65 -17.71 -5.58 -10.90
N VAL A 66 -16.89 -5.89 -11.89
CA VAL A 66 -15.52 -5.42 -12.01
C VAL A 66 -15.38 -4.74 -13.35
N THR A 67 -14.95 -3.49 -13.35
CA THR A 67 -14.71 -2.70 -14.58
C THR A 67 -13.36 -2.03 -14.49
N VAL A 68 -12.57 -2.16 -15.55
CA VAL A 68 -11.29 -1.47 -15.70
C VAL A 68 -11.50 -0.27 -16.62
N GLU A 69 -11.08 0.90 -16.16
CA GLU A 69 -11.08 2.16 -16.91
C GLU A 69 -9.62 2.54 -17.16
N ALA A 70 -9.18 2.42 -18.41
CA ALA A 70 -7.79 2.72 -18.80
C ALA A 70 -7.70 3.12 -20.27
N ASP A 71 -6.53 3.61 -20.69
CA ASP A 71 -6.22 3.84 -22.11
C ASP A 71 -6.41 2.55 -22.91
N ALA A 72 -6.95 2.67 -24.11
CA ALA A 72 -7.30 1.52 -24.97
C ALA A 72 -6.10 0.60 -25.25
N ASN A 73 -4.91 1.18 -25.43
CA ASN A 73 -3.67 0.45 -25.66
C ASN A 73 -3.06 -0.14 -24.38
N ILE A 74 -3.51 0.26 -23.19
CA ILE A 74 -3.07 -0.25 -21.88
C ILE A 74 -3.93 -1.44 -21.41
N LEU A 75 -5.23 -1.44 -21.69
CA LEU A 75 -6.19 -2.47 -21.27
C LEU A 75 -5.71 -3.92 -21.49
N PRO A 76 -5.04 -4.29 -22.62
CA PRO A 76 -4.55 -5.66 -22.84
C PRO A 76 -3.46 -6.11 -21.87
N TYR A 77 -2.82 -5.18 -21.15
CA TYR A 77 -1.74 -5.45 -20.21
C TYR A 77 -2.19 -5.42 -18.75
N VAL A 78 -3.45 -5.07 -18.50
CA VAL A 78 -4.05 -5.07 -17.16
C VAL A 78 -4.73 -6.42 -16.93
N GLU A 79 -4.29 -7.12 -15.90
CA GLU A 79 -4.82 -8.43 -15.50
C GLU A 79 -5.70 -8.28 -14.25
N THR A 80 -6.81 -9.02 -14.26
CA THR A 80 -7.72 -9.15 -13.12
C THR A 80 -7.99 -10.64 -12.91
N GLU A 81 -7.62 -11.17 -11.76
CA GLU A 81 -7.74 -12.60 -11.47
C GLU A 81 -8.17 -12.83 -10.02
N VAL A 82 -9.02 -13.81 -9.75
CA VAL A 82 -9.36 -14.21 -8.38
C VAL A 82 -8.53 -15.42 -7.97
N ARG A 83 -7.76 -15.26 -6.89
CA ARG A 83 -6.93 -16.31 -6.30
C ARG A 83 -7.27 -16.44 -4.82
N GLY A 84 -7.69 -17.62 -4.37
CA GLY A 84 -8.00 -17.86 -2.96
C GLY A 84 -9.04 -16.92 -2.35
N GLY A 85 -10.00 -16.42 -3.15
CA GLY A 85 -11.02 -15.48 -2.68
C GLY A 85 -10.55 -14.00 -2.66
N VAL A 86 -9.36 -13.70 -3.21
CA VAL A 86 -8.82 -12.35 -3.39
C VAL A 86 -8.81 -11.99 -4.86
N LEU A 87 -9.40 -10.85 -5.23
CA LEU A 87 -9.31 -10.27 -6.57
C LEU A 87 -7.99 -9.53 -6.69
N VAL A 88 -7.07 -10.06 -7.47
CA VAL A 88 -5.76 -9.48 -7.76
C VAL A 88 -5.84 -8.62 -9.02
N LEU A 89 -5.43 -7.38 -8.90
CA LEU A 89 -5.40 -6.36 -9.95
C LEU A 89 -3.93 -5.99 -10.20
N ARG A 90 -3.42 -6.29 -11.38
CA ARG A 90 -2.00 -6.06 -11.65
C ARG A 90 -1.74 -5.74 -13.12
N THR A 91 -0.55 -5.25 -13.39
CA THR A 91 0.01 -5.23 -14.74
C THR A 91 0.64 -6.58 -15.05
N ARG A 92 0.53 -7.05 -16.29
CA ARG A 92 1.19 -8.27 -16.76
C ARG A 92 2.66 -8.25 -16.39
N PRO A 93 3.20 -9.34 -15.78
CA PRO A 93 4.61 -9.41 -15.39
C PRO A 93 5.56 -9.12 -16.57
N GLY A 94 6.61 -8.34 -16.30
CA GLY A 94 7.61 -7.94 -17.30
C GLY A 94 7.19 -6.78 -18.21
N ILE A 95 6.00 -6.25 -18.05
CA ILE A 95 5.52 -5.08 -18.80
C ILE A 95 5.49 -3.86 -17.87
N SER A 96 6.10 -2.76 -18.33
CA SER A 96 5.98 -1.46 -17.69
C SER A 96 4.96 -0.61 -18.42
N ILE A 97 4.02 -0.03 -17.70
CA ILE A 97 2.99 0.85 -18.25
C ILE A 97 3.06 2.24 -17.65
N SER A 98 2.70 3.25 -18.43
CA SER A 98 2.51 4.63 -17.97
C SER A 98 1.14 5.11 -18.48
N PRO A 99 0.05 4.71 -17.82
CA PRO A 99 -1.30 5.06 -18.24
C PRO A 99 -1.58 6.54 -17.99
N THR A 100 -2.42 7.17 -18.82
CA THR A 100 -3.00 8.48 -18.51
C THR A 100 -4.10 8.35 -17.48
N ARG A 101 -4.75 7.17 -17.44
CA ARG A 101 -5.77 6.80 -16.47
C ARG A 101 -5.77 5.29 -16.25
N LEU A 102 -5.83 4.87 -14.99
CA LEU A 102 -6.02 3.47 -14.59
C LEU A 102 -6.87 3.44 -13.31
N VAL A 103 -8.13 3.06 -13.47
CA VAL A 103 -9.10 2.96 -12.36
C VAL A 103 -9.82 1.63 -12.43
N PHE A 104 -9.87 0.92 -11.32
CA PHE A 104 -10.67 -0.28 -11.13
C PHE A 104 -11.93 0.09 -10.36
N ARG A 105 -13.10 -0.02 -11.01
CA ARG A 105 -14.40 0.18 -10.38
C ARG A 105 -14.98 -1.17 -10.01
N ILE A 106 -15.18 -1.41 -8.73
CA ILE A 106 -15.58 -2.70 -8.21
C ILE A 106 -16.79 -2.54 -7.33
N THR A 107 -17.81 -3.35 -7.59
CA THR A 107 -18.96 -3.50 -6.70
C THR A 107 -19.02 -4.96 -6.27
N ALA A 108 -19.24 -5.22 -4.97
CA ALA A 108 -19.44 -6.56 -4.44
C ALA A 108 -20.26 -6.52 -3.14
N PRO A 109 -20.92 -7.64 -2.76
CA PRO A 109 -21.71 -7.67 -1.53
C PRO A 109 -20.88 -7.52 -0.25
N GLU A 110 -19.66 -7.99 -0.28
CA GLU A 110 -18.78 -8.06 0.89
C GLU A 110 -17.34 -7.68 0.54
N LEU A 111 -16.69 -7.00 1.47
CA LEU A 111 -15.24 -6.75 1.45
C LEU A 111 -14.72 -6.90 2.88
N SER A 112 -13.76 -7.81 3.06
CA SER A 112 -13.09 -8.08 4.33
C SER A 112 -11.62 -7.70 4.33
N SER A 113 -11.00 -7.52 3.15
CA SER A 113 -9.60 -7.10 3.07
C SER A 113 -9.29 -6.28 1.83
N ALA A 114 -8.39 -5.31 2.00
CA ALA A 114 -7.79 -4.49 0.94
C ALA A 114 -6.26 -4.49 1.10
N VAL A 115 -5.55 -4.94 0.07
CA VAL A 115 -4.09 -4.93 0.02
C VAL A 115 -3.65 -3.99 -1.09
N ILE A 116 -2.69 -3.11 -0.80
CA ILE A 116 -2.08 -2.20 -1.77
C ILE A 116 -0.58 -2.50 -1.78
N ALA A 117 -0.14 -3.24 -2.82
CA ALA A 117 1.25 -3.57 -3.04
C ALA A 117 1.81 -2.63 -4.12
N GLY A 118 2.49 -1.56 -3.70
CA GLY A 118 3.03 -0.55 -4.61
C GLY A 118 2.64 0.88 -4.27
N SER A 119 2.32 1.70 -5.28
CA SER A 119 1.98 3.13 -5.14
C SER A 119 0.53 3.47 -5.47
N GLY A 120 -0.29 2.47 -5.73
CA GLY A 120 -1.69 2.65 -6.07
C GLY A 120 -2.55 3.16 -4.93
N GLY A 121 -3.79 3.50 -5.24
CA GLY A 121 -4.79 3.93 -4.26
C GLY A 121 -5.93 2.92 -4.09
N PHE A 122 -6.58 2.99 -2.95
CA PHE A 122 -7.81 2.26 -2.68
C PHE A 122 -8.81 3.20 -1.98
N ARG A 123 -10.00 3.34 -2.55
CA ARG A 123 -11.04 4.17 -1.98
C ARG A 123 -12.36 3.42 -1.86
N LEU A 124 -12.99 3.51 -0.71
CA LEU A 124 -14.38 3.12 -0.53
C LEU A 124 -15.29 4.28 -0.96
N ASP A 125 -16.03 4.10 -2.06
CA ASP A 125 -16.98 5.11 -2.53
C ASP A 125 -18.26 5.16 -1.69
N THR A 126 -18.55 4.04 -1.00
CA THR A 126 -19.68 3.92 -0.04
C THR A 126 -19.15 3.34 1.27
N PRO A 127 -19.73 3.72 2.41
CA PRO A 127 -19.46 3.03 3.67
C PRO A 127 -19.70 1.51 3.54
N ILE A 128 -18.81 0.71 4.12
CA ILE A 128 -18.96 -0.74 4.17
C ILE A 128 -19.31 -1.23 5.57
N THR A 129 -20.07 -2.33 5.63
CA THR A 129 -20.36 -3.05 6.87
C THR A 129 -19.87 -4.49 6.74
N THR A 130 -19.03 -4.93 7.67
CA THR A 130 -18.46 -6.28 7.69
C THR A 130 -18.17 -6.74 9.12
N GLY A 131 -17.94 -8.03 9.34
CA GLY A 131 -17.59 -8.55 10.67
C GLY A 131 -16.17 -8.13 11.09
N ALA A 132 -15.22 -8.21 10.15
CA ALA A 132 -13.83 -7.80 10.32
C ALA A 132 -13.32 -7.19 9.02
N PHE A 133 -12.46 -6.18 9.14
CA PHE A 133 -11.83 -5.54 7.98
C PHE A 133 -10.33 -5.39 8.20
N GLU A 134 -9.57 -5.75 7.18
CA GLU A 134 -8.12 -5.58 7.18
C GLU A 134 -7.68 -4.75 5.99
N VAL A 135 -6.83 -3.74 6.24
CA VAL A 135 -6.11 -3.00 5.20
C VAL A 135 -4.61 -3.19 5.38
N ARG A 136 -3.90 -3.49 4.29
CA ARG A 136 -2.44 -3.62 4.28
C ARG A 136 -1.87 -2.80 3.14
N ILE A 137 -0.85 -2.01 3.45
CA ILE A 137 -0.09 -1.25 2.45
C ILE A 137 1.36 -1.72 2.50
N GLU A 138 1.85 -2.21 1.36
CA GLU A 138 3.25 -2.58 1.13
C GLU A 138 3.82 -1.60 0.10
N GLY A 139 4.45 -0.52 0.59
CA GLY A 139 4.98 0.55 -0.27
C GLY A 139 4.52 1.96 0.10
N SER A 140 4.08 2.74 -0.88
CA SER A 140 3.73 4.16 -0.72
C SER A 140 2.29 4.47 -1.13
N GLY A 141 1.48 3.46 -1.29
CA GLY A 141 0.07 3.61 -1.67
C GLY A 141 -0.80 4.24 -0.58
N GLY A 142 -2.08 4.43 -0.88
CA GLY A 142 -3.03 5.04 0.05
C GLY A 142 -4.37 4.33 0.11
N PHE A 143 -4.96 4.30 1.30
CA PHE A 143 -6.34 3.83 1.53
C PHE A 143 -7.18 4.95 2.15
N ASP A 144 -8.40 5.10 1.65
CA ASP A 144 -9.40 6.04 2.19
C ASP A 144 -10.77 5.37 2.23
N GLY A 145 -11.44 5.37 3.39
CA GLY A 145 -12.76 4.79 3.46
C GLY A 145 -13.45 4.79 4.82
N THR A 146 -14.76 4.55 4.78
CA THR A 146 -15.62 4.45 5.96
C THR A 146 -16.04 3.01 6.19
N VAL A 147 -15.77 2.47 7.40
CA VAL A 147 -15.96 1.07 7.76
C VAL A 147 -16.73 0.95 9.07
N THR A 148 -17.76 0.12 9.08
CA THR A 148 -18.42 -0.34 10.32
C THR A 148 -18.12 -1.82 10.50
N ALA A 149 -17.35 -2.17 11.53
CA ALA A 149 -16.93 -3.55 11.77
C ALA A 149 -16.80 -3.89 13.25
N GLY A 150 -16.77 -5.19 13.58
CA GLY A 150 -16.39 -5.64 14.91
C GLY A 150 -14.92 -5.40 15.21
N THR A 151 -14.06 -5.67 14.22
CA THR A 151 -12.62 -5.45 14.28
C THR A 151 -12.10 -4.78 13.02
N VAL A 152 -11.18 -3.83 13.16
CA VAL A 152 -10.45 -3.22 12.04
C VAL A 152 -8.95 -3.35 12.30
N ALA A 153 -8.23 -3.86 11.31
CA ALA A 153 -6.79 -3.90 11.32
C ALA A 153 -6.22 -3.06 10.17
N ALA A 154 -5.17 -2.29 10.44
CA ALA A 154 -4.42 -1.60 9.40
C ALA A 154 -2.92 -1.80 9.62
N ALA A 155 -2.23 -2.22 8.56
CA ALA A 155 -0.79 -2.43 8.58
C ALA A 155 -0.14 -1.68 7.41
N ILE A 156 0.94 -0.95 7.70
CA ILE A 156 1.75 -0.23 6.70
C ILE A 156 3.18 -0.72 6.81
N ASP A 157 3.70 -1.27 5.72
CA ASP A 157 5.12 -1.53 5.51
C ASP A 157 5.63 -0.55 4.45
N GLY A 158 6.26 0.52 4.89
CA GLY A 158 6.75 1.59 4.02
C GLY A 158 6.33 3.00 4.44
N SER A 159 5.86 3.79 3.47
CA SER A 159 5.53 5.22 3.65
C SER A 159 4.09 5.57 3.23
N GLY A 160 3.26 4.57 3.09
CA GLY A 160 1.87 4.75 2.70
C GLY A 160 0.99 5.45 3.74
N GLY A 161 -0.25 5.73 3.38
CA GLY A 161 -1.23 6.38 4.25
C GLY A 161 -2.57 5.65 4.30
N VAL A 162 -3.16 5.56 5.49
CA VAL A 162 -4.49 4.99 5.71
C VAL A 162 -5.37 6.03 6.37
N SER A 163 -6.53 6.33 5.78
CA SER A 163 -7.58 7.16 6.38
C SER A 163 -8.84 6.33 6.58
N LEU A 164 -9.30 6.23 7.83
CA LEU A 164 -10.43 5.38 8.24
C LEU A 164 -11.45 6.18 9.03
N GLY A 165 -12.69 6.17 8.54
CA GLY A 165 -13.84 6.64 9.31
C GLY A 165 -14.82 5.50 9.60
N GLY A 166 -15.87 5.77 10.39
CA GLY A 166 -16.94 4.85 10.71
C GLY A 166 -16.98 4.41 12.16
N SER A 167 -16.97 3.11 12.45
CA SER A 167 -16.92 2.62 13.84
C SER A 167 -16.38 1.20 13.95
N ALA A 168 -15.65 0.91 15.03
CA ALA A 168 -15.17 -0.43 15.34
C ALA A 168 -15.26 -0.71 16.85
N ARG A 169 -15.38 -1.98 17.24
CA ARG A 169 -15.22 -2.35 18.64
C ARG A 169 -13.75 -2.35 19.04
N SER A 170 -12.91 -2.95 18.21
CA SER A 170 -11.47 -3.00 18.45
C SER A 170 -10.68 -2.70 17.19
N VAL A 171 -9.53 -2.03 17.38
CA VAL A 171 -8.61 -1.71 16.29
C VAL A 171 -7.20 -2.21 16.59
N ARG A 172 -6.49 -2.61 15.54
CA ARG A 172 -5.06 -2.94 15.58
C ARG A 172 -4.36 -2.21 14.45
N PHE A 173 -3.42 -1.32 14.80
CA PHE A 173 -2.64 -0.55 13.86
C PHE A 173 -1.15 -0.90 14.00
N GLU A 174 -0.52 -1.20 12.88
CA GLU A 174 0.91 -1.49 12.78
C GLU A 174 1.55 -0.63 11.70
N ILE A 175 2.70 -0.02 12.01
CA ILE A 175 3.51 0.75 11.05
C ILE A 175 4.95 0.28 11.18
N ASP A 176 5.49 -0.27 10.09
CA ASP A 176 6.90 -0.53 9.89
C ASP A 176 7.43 0.47 8.83
N GLY A 177 8.02 1.58 9.28
CA GLY A 177 8.49 2.63 8.39
C GLY A 177 8.08 4.05 8.79
N SER A 178 7.65 4.85 7.83
CA SER A 178 7.31 6.27 8.02
C SER A 178 5.89 6.62 7.58
N GLY A 179 5.05 5.63 7.44
CA GLY A 179 3.65 5.81 7.04
C GLY A 179 2.78 6.48 8.10
N GLY A 180 1.52 6.75 7.76
CA GLY A 180 0.55 7.38 8.65
C GLY A 180 -0.80 6.68 8.65
N ILE A 181 -1.42 6.54 9.84
CA ILE A 181 -2.80 6.07 9.99
C ILE A 181 -3.62 7.17 10.66
N ASP A 182 -4.59 7.68 9.93
CA ASP A 182 -5.60 8.60 10.46
C ASP A 182 -6.92 7.84 10.65
N ALA A 183 -7.28 7.61 11.90
CA ALA A 183 -8.49 6.95 12.36
C ALA A 183 -9.20 7.79 13.43
N GLU A 184 -9.07 9.13 13.37
CA GLU A 184 -9.77 10.05 14.28
C GLU A 184 -11.28 9.89 14.17
N ASP A 185 -11.79 9.65 12.95
CA ASP A 185 -13.20 9.46 12.66
C ASP A 185 -13.67 7.99 12.75
N LEU A 186 -12.84 7.11 13.37
CA LEU A 186 -13.15 5.70 13.64
C LEU A 186 -13.17 5.44 15.17
N PRO A 187 -14.18 5.90 15.93
CA PRO A 187 -14.26 5.62 17.35
C PRO A 187 -14.24 4.11 17.63
N CYS A 188 -13.42 3.71 18.61
CA CYS A 188 -13.33 2.33 19.08
C CYS A 188 -13.37 2.23 20.60
N VAL A 189 -13.56 1.01 21.10
CA VAL A 189 -13.45 0.71 22.53
C VAL A 189 -12.00 0.37 22.87
N ASP A 190 -11.42 -0.60 22.19
CA ASP A 190 -10.09 -1.10 22.49
C ASP A 190 -9.16 -0.88 21.27
N ALA A 191 -7.97 -0.35 21.53
CA ALA A 191 -6.97 -0.09 20.51
C ALA A 191 -5.60 -0.64 20.89
N ARG A 192 -4.91 -1.21 19.91
CA ARG A 192 -3.50 -1.55 19.98
C ARG A 192 -2.76 -0.89 18.82
N VAL A 193 -1.69 -0.18 19.15
CA VAL A 193 -0.83 0.52 18.17
C VAL A 193 0.60 0.03 18.33
N VAL A 194 1.24 -0.34 17.22
CA VAL A 194 2.65 -0.71 17.16
C VAL A 194 3.30 0.12 16.07
N ILE A 195 4.35 0.87 16.41
CA ILE A 195 5.12 1.66 15.45
C ILE A 195 6.58 1.25 15.55
N ARG A 196 7.16 0.79 14.43
CA ARG A 196 8.59 0.57 14.25
C ARG A 196 9.08 1.55 13.19
N GLY A 197 9.77 2.60 13.64
CA GLY A 197 10.24 3.67 12.75
C GLY A 197 9.75 5.06 13.14
N SER A 198 9.29 5.84 12.15
CA SER A 198 8.91 7.26 12.35
C SER A 198 7.47 7.55 11.91
N GLY A 199 6.64 6.55 11.88
CA GLY A 199 5.25 6.69 11.48
C GLY A 199 4.39 7.44 12.49
N SER A 200 3.17 7.77 12.10
CA SER A 200 2.21 8.47 12.96
C SER A 200 0.84 7.80 12.95
N VAL A 201 0.19 7.79 14.13
CA VAL A 201 -1.18 7.29 14.28
C VAL A 201 -2.03 8.32 15.01
N THR A 202 -3.20 8.65 14.44
CA THR A 202 -4.24 9.42 15.14
C THR A 202 -5.47 8.53 15.28
N LEU A 203 -6.06 8.45 16.49
CA LEU A 203 -7.20 7.58 16.74
C LEU A 203 -8.12 8.09 17.86
N GLN A 204 -9.30 7.48 17.98
CA GLN A 204 -10.23 7.71 19.09
C GLN A 204 -10.52 6.40 19.83
N ALA A 205 -10.19 6.30 21.13
CA ALA A 205 -10.43 5.13 21.95
C ALA A 205 -11.09 5.49 23.30
N THR A 206 -11.95 4.60 23.81
CA THR A 206 -12.70 4.86 25.04
C THR A 206 -12.45 3.85 26.17
N GLY A 207 -12.02 2.62 25.86
CA GLY A 207 -11.75 1.54 26.83
C GLY A 207 -10.27 1.38 27.13
N THR A 208 -9.52 0.72 26.25
CA THR A 208 -8.08 0.49 26.40
C THR A 208 -7.30 1.02 25.20
N LEU A 209 -6.07 1.51 25.47
CA LEU A 209 -5.12 1.89 24.44
C LEU A 209 -3.73 1.38 24.82
N ASP A 210 -3.27 0.36 24.08
CA ASP A 210 -1.92 -0.18 24.22
C ASP A 210 -1.05 0.34 23.07
N VAL A 211 0.03 1.05 23.41
CA VAL A 211 0.97 1.65 22.45
C VAL A 211 2.35 1.08 22.67
N ASP A 212 2.98 0.63 21.58
CA ASP A 212 4.35 0.11 21.55
C ASP A 212 5.12 0.85 20.43
N ILE A 213 6.12 1.65 20.80
CA ILE A 213 6.91 2.45 19.86
C ILE A 213 8.36 2.03 19.95
N ASP A 214 8.93 1.63 18.80
CA ASP A 214 10.35 1.42 18.60
C ASP A 214 10.84 2.38 17.51
N GLY A 215 11.39 3.53 17.92
CA GLY A 215 11.82 4.59 17.02
C GLY A 215 11.37 5.99 17.44
N SER A 216 10.91 6.79 16.48
CA SER A 216 10.53 8.20 16.68
C SER A 216 9.09 8.49 16.27
N GLY A 217 8.23 7.49 16.30
CA GLY A 217 6.83 7.61 15.90
C GLY A 217 5.98 8.39 16.88
N ASP A 218 4.89 8.97 16.40
CA ASP A 218 3.95 9.76 17.20
C ASP A 218 2.56 9.10 17.22
N VAL A 219 1.94 9.02 18.41
CA VAL A 219 0.54 8.61 18.58
C VAL A 219 -0.25 9.73 19.21
N ARG A 220 -1.31 10.16 18.52
CA ARG A 220 -2.27 11.14 19.05
C ARG A 220 -3.62 10.42 19.25
N TYR A 221 -4.22 10.63 20.42
CA TYR A 221 -5.50 9.98 20.68
C TYR A 221 -6.52 10.90 21.33
N ARG A 222 -7.78 10.67 21.00
CA ARG A 222 -8.94 11.29 21.63
C ARG A 222 -9.67 10.28 22.52
N GLY A 223 -10.30 10.76 23.59
CA GLY A 223 -11.04 9.95 24.57
C GLY A 223 -10.30 9.80 25.89
N SER A 224 -10.77 8.88 26.73
CA SER A 224 -10.21 8.63 28.06
C SER A 224 -9.94 7.13 28.26
N PRO A 225 -9.15 6.49 27.41
CA PRO A 225 -8.83 5.08 27.56
C PRO A 225 -7.89 4.82 28.73
N ARG A 226 -7.89 3.58 29.23
CA ARG A 226 -6.78 3.12 30.07
C ARG A 226 -5.55 2.93 29.19
N LEU A 227 -4.58 3.84 29.33
CA LEU A 227 -3.39 3.90 28.50
C LEU A 227 -2.27 3.02 29.09
N THR A 228 -1.65 2.21 28.24
CA THR A 228 -0.37 1.52 28.46
C THR A 228 0.60 1.90 27.36
N VAL A 229 1.79 2.39 27.71
CA VAL A 229 2.81 2.80 26.74
C VAL A 229 4.11 2.07 26.99
N ARG A 230 4.69 1.53 25.96
CA ARG A 230 6.09 1.10 25.86
C ARG A 230 6.75 1.90 24.75
N ASP A 231 7.77 2.64 25.10
CA ASP A 231 8.55 3.45 24.14
C ASP A 231 10.03 3.16 24.37
N THR A 232 10.70 2.62 23.35
CA THR A 232 12.13 2.33 23.34
C THR A 232 12.94 3.32 22.51
N GLY A 233 12.30 4.47 22.14
CA GLY A 233 12.90 5.47 21.26
C GLY A 233 12.70 6.91 21.74
N SER A 234 12.30 7.76 20.82
CA SER A 234 12.01 9.19 21.04
C SER A 234 10.60 9.54 20.59
N GLY A 235 9.71 8.56 20.62
CA GLY A 235 8.33 8.72 20.24
C GLY A 235 7.53 9.58 21.21
N ARG A 236 6.32 9.94 20.81
CA ARG A 236 5.41 10.72 21.66
C ARG A 236 4.00 10.15 21.62
N VAL A 237 3.38 10.02 22.79
CA VAL A 237 1.98 9.65 22.92
C VAL A 237 1.23 10.81 23.60
N THR A 238 0.25 11.41 22.93
CA THR A 238 -0.42 12.63 23.38
C THR A 238 -1.93 12.52 23.20
N GLY A 239 -2.68 12.77 24.29
CA GLY A 239 -4.13 12.98 24.26
C GLY A 239 -4.49 14.42 23.85
N PHE A 240 -5.63 14.62 23.17
CA PHE A 240 -6.10 15.93 22.71
C PHE A 240 -7.64 16.05 22.75
#